data_a29d5f56d131bfc76766b375f609cd99
#
_entry.id   a29d5f56d131bfc76766b375f609cd99
#
_cell.length_a   1.000
_cell.length_b   1.000
_cell.length_c   1.000
_cell.angle_alpha   90.00
_cell.angle_beta   90.00
_cell.angle_gamma   90.00
#
_symmetry.space_group_name_H-M   'P 1'
#
loop_
_entity.id
_entity.type
_entity.pdbx_description
1 polymer ?
#
loop_
_entity_poly.entity_id
_entity_poly.type
_entity_poly.pdbx_seq_one_letter_code
_entity_poly.pdbx_strand_id
1 'polypeptide(L)'
;MNISDPIADMLTRVRNASRARHTEVIVPASRTKREIARILVTEGFIAGVTEERQGPTQILRLTLKYVDGKAPVVSGLKRISKPGLRVYARKTDIPRVLGGLGIVIVSTSQGIMTGAQARKAQLGGEVLAYVW
;
A
#
# COMPACT_ATOMS: atom_id res chain seq x y z
N MET A 1 11.78 -4.99 23.26
CA MET A 1 10.61 -5.65 22.61
C MET A 1 10.52 -5.20 21.16
N ASN A 2 10.45 -6.15 20.26
CA ASN A 2 10.30 -5.84 18.84
C ASN A 2 8.84 -5.59 18.48
N ILE A 3 8.55 -4.39 17.99
CA ILE A 3 7.22 -4.05 17.53
C ILE A 3 7.15 -4.38 16.04
N SER A 4 6.26 -5.31 15.69
CA SER A 4 6.06 -5.72 14.31
C SER A 4 5.20 -4.71 13.56
N ASP A 5 5.62 -4.36 12.35
CA ASP A 5 4.82 -3.55 11.43
C ASP A 5 4.76 -4.25 10.06
N PRO A 6 3.77 -5.13 9.88
CA PRO A 6 3.64 -5.87 8.63
C PRO A 6 3.40 -4.99 7.42
N ILE A 7 2.74 -3.85 7.59
CA ILE A 7 2.51 -2.90 6.49
C ILE A 7 3.83 -2.28 6.05
N ALA A 8 4.64 -1.82 7.01
CA ALA A 8 5.97 -1.25 6.70
C ALA A 8 6.85 -2.29 6.01
N ASP A 9 6.81 -3.55 6.46
CA ASP A 9 7.55 -4.63 5.83
C ASP A 9 7.13 -4.82 4.37
N MET A 10 5.82 -4.84 4.10
CA MET A 10 5.30 -4.96 2.74
C MET A 10 5.77 -3.81 1.86
N LEU A 11 5.66 -2.57 2.35
CA LEU A 11 6.09 -1.40 1.59
C LEU A 11 7.59 -1.43 1.30
N THR A 12 8.40 -1.86 2.27
CA THR A 12 9.84 -2.00 2.11
C THR A 12 10.19 -3.04 1.06
N ARG A 13 9.49 -4.19 1.08
CA ARG A 13 9.70 -5.24 0.08
C ARG A 13 9.39 -4.75 -1.33
N VAL A 14 8.27 -4.04 -1.50
CA VAL A 14 7.90 -3.47 -2.80
C VAL A 14 8.94 -2.44 -3.24
N ARG A 15 9.36 -1.56 -2.33
CA ARG A 15 10.38 -0.55 -2.63
C ARG A 15 11.70 -1.18 -3.08
N ASN A 16 12.19 -2.16 -2.33
CA ASN A 16 13.46 -2.81 -2.63
C ASN A 16 13.40 -3.59 -3.95
N ALA A 17 12.30 -4.32 -4.18
CA ALA A 17 12.10 -5.07 -5.42
C ALA A 17 12.02 -4.14 -6.63
N SER A 18 11.35 -3.00 -6.49
CA SER A 18 11.25 -2.00 -7.56
C SER A 18 12.62 -1.40 -7.89
N ARG A 19 13.42 -1.09 -6.88
CA ARG A 19 14.78 -0.55 -7.08
C ARG A 19 15.70 -1.57 -7.72
N ALA A 20 15.56 -2.84 -7.37
CA ALA A 20 16.35 -3.93 -7.94
C ALA A 20 15.79 -4.41 -9.29
N ARG A 21 14.69 -3.85 -9.76
CA ARG A 21 14.03 -4.16 -11.02
C ARG A 21 13.58 -5.61 -11.12
N HIS A 22 13.11 -6.17 -10.01
CA HIS A 22 12.50 -7.49 -10.01
C HIS A 22 11.15 -7.44 -10.70
N THR A 23 10.73 -8.54 -11.33
CA THR A 23 9.42 -8.62 -11.97
C THR A 23 8.30 -8.80 -10.96
N GLU A 24 8.61 -9.41 -9.81
CA GLU A 24 7.61 -9.68 -8.79
C GLU A 24 8.24 -9.67 -7.40
N VAL A 25 7.37 -9.58 -6.40
CA VAL A 25 7.77 -9.63 -4.99
C VAL A 25 6.74 -10.45 -4.22
N ILE A 26 7.22 -11.22 -3.25
CA ILE A 26 6.38 -12.07 -2.41
C ILE A 26 6.30 -11.48 -1.01
N VAL A 27 5.08 -11.39 -0.49
CA VAL A 27 4.83 -10.97 0.89
C VAL A 27 3.90 -11.97 1.58
N PRO A 28 4.02 -12.17 2.90
CA PRO A 28 3.05 -12.98 3.61
C PRO A 28 1.65 -12.39 3.48
N ALA A 29 0.63 -13.23 3.30
CA ALA A 29 -0.74 -12.77 3.14
C ALA A 29 -1.35 -12.35 4.47
N SER A 30 -2.15 -11.30 4.44
CA SER A 30 -3.03 -10.91 5.53
C SER A 30 -4.18 -10.11 4.94
N ARG A 31 -5.24 -9.94 5.71
CA ARG A 31 -6.40 -9.16 5.25
C ARG A 31 -5.98 -7.73 4.86
N THR A 32 -5.22 -7.07 5.72
CA THR A 32 -4.75 -5.71 5.48
C THR A 32 -3.86 -5.61 4.25
N LYS A 33 -2.89 -6.51 4.13
CA LYS A 33 -1.97 -6.51 2.97
C LYS A 33 -2.71 -6.82 1.67
N ARG A 34 -3.70 -7.69 1.73
CA ARG A 34 -4.53 -8.03 0.58
C ARG A 34 -5.30 -6.81 0.06
N GLU A 35 -5.87 -6.04 0.99
CA GLU A 35 -6.58 -4.81 0.63
C GLU A 35 -5.64 -3.74 0.07
N ILE A 36 -4.47 -3.58 0.67
CA ILE A 36 -3.45 -2.64 0.17
C ILE A 36 -3.00 -3.03 -1.24
N ALA A 37 -2.71 -4.31 -1.46
CA ALA A 37 -2.31 -4.81 -2.77
C ALA A 37 -3.38 -4.53 -3.83
N ARG A 38 -4.65 -4.76 -3.50
CA ARG A 38 -5.76 -4.47 -4.40
C ARG A 38 -5.80 -2.99 -4.79
N ILE A 39 -5.59 -2.10 -3.84
CA ILE A 39 -5.55 -0.66 -4.10
C ILE A 39 -4.40 -0.32 -5.05
N LEU A 40 -3.22 -0.89 -4.82
CA LEU A 40 -2.05 -0.65 -5.67
C LEU A 40 -2.31 -1.10 -7.12
N VAL A 41 -3.01 -2.22 -7.31
CA VAL A 41 -3.40 -2.69 -8.64
C VAL A 41 -4.42 -1.73 -9.26
N THR A 42 -5.49 -1.43 -8.53
CA THR A 42 -6.58 -0.59 -9.02
C THR A 42 -6.10 0.81 -9.41
N GLU A 43 -5.17 1.37 -8.64
CA GLU A 43 -4.63 2.71 -8.88
C GLU A 43 -3.46 2.70 -9.89
N GLY A 44 -3.10 1.53 -10.41
CA GLY A 44 -2.11 1.41 -11.48
C GLY A 44 -0.66 1.44 -11.04
N PHE A 45 -0.37 1.27 -9.75
CA PHE A 45 1.01 1.28 -9.24
C PHE A 45 1.72 -0.05 -9.44
N ILE A 46 0.98 -1.15 -9.42
CA ILE A 46 1.52 -2.48 -9.72
C ILE A 46 0.61 -3.15 -10.76
N ALA A 47 1.14 -4.17 -11.45
CA ALA A 47 0.41 -4.79 -12.54
C ALA A 47 -0.62 -5.80 -12.07
N GLY A 48 -0.36 -6.51 -10.99
CA GLY A 48 -1.29 -7.51 -10.50
C GLY A 48 -0.89 -8.11 -9.17
N VAL A 49 -1.80 -8.89 -8.61
CA VAL A 49 -1.58 -9.64 -7.38
C VAL A 49 -2.28 -10.99 -7.49
N THR A 50 -1.58 -12.04 -7.08
CA THR A 50 -2.17 -13.38 -6.93
C THR A 50 -1.91 -13.85 -5.51
N GLU A 51 -2.82 -14.67 -4.99
CA GLU A 51 -2.66 -15.28 -3.68
C GLU A 51 -2.37 -16.76 -3.88
N GLU A 52 -1.32 -17.24 -3.23
CA GLU A 52 -0.86 -18.61 -3.38
C GLU A 52 -0.56 -19.21 -2.01
N ARG A 53 -0.50 -20.52 -1.98
CA ARG A 53 -0.08 -21.24 -0.79
C ARG A 53 1.33 -21.80 -0.99
N GLN A 54 2.22 -21.46 -0.07
CA GLN A 54 3.58 -22.02 -0.02
C GLN A 54 3.71 -22.83 1.27
N GLY A 55 3.58 -24.17 1.14
CA GLY A 55 3.55 -25.01 2.33
C GLY A 55 2.40 -24.65 3.23
N PRO A 56 2.62 -24.36 4.53
CA PRO A 56 1.57 -23.95 5.46
C PRO A 56 1.22 -22.46 5.37
N THR A 57 1.94 -21.69 4.55
CA THR A 57 1.85 -20.23 4.54
C THR A 57 1.10 -19.73 3.30
N GLN A 58 0.16 -18.82 3.51
CA GLN A 58 -0.46 -18.06 2.43
C GLN A 58 0.41 -16.86 2.11
N ILE A 59 0.67 -16.65 0.82
CA ILE A 59 1.48 -15.53 0.35
C ILE A 59 0.73 -14.75 -0.74
N LEU A 60 1.12 -13.48 -0.88
CA LEU A 60 0.71 -12.64 -1.99
C LEU A 60 1.91 -12.49 -2.93
N ARG A 61 1.69 -12.74 -4.21
CA ARG A 61 2.69 -12.52 -5.26
C ARG A 61 2.27 -11.26 -6.01
N LEU A 62 3.05 -10.20 -5.85
CA LEU A 62 2.78 -8.92 -6.47
C LEU A 62 3.61 -8.81 -7.74
N THR A 63 2.97 -8.52 -8.87
CA THR A 63 3.65 -8.29 -10.14
C THR A 63 3.90 -6.80 -10.28
N LEU A 64 5.16 -6.40 -10.36
CA LEU A 64 5.56 -5.01 -10.41
C LEU A 64 5.37 -4.45 -11.82
N LYS A 65 5.32 -3.12 -11.91
CA LYS A 65 5.02 -2.42 -13.17
C LYS A 65 6.11 -1.40 -13.46
N TYR A 66 6.55 -1.35 -14.72
CA TYR A 66 7.60 -0.45 -15.15
C TYR A 66 7.16 0.34 -16.36
N VAL A 67 7.64 1.58 -16.48
CA VAL A 67 7.37 2.43 -17.65
C VAL A 67 8.45 2.15 -18.68
N ASP A 68 8.03 1.72 -19.86
CA ASP A 68 8.93 1.37 -20.97
C ASP A 68 10.03 0.38 -20.56
N GLY A 69 9.73 -0.49 -19.58
CA GLY A 69 10.66 -1.47 -19.06
C GLY A 69 11.85 -0.90 -18.30
N LYS A 70 11.84 0.40 -17.99
CA LYS A 70 12.99 1.08 -17.40
C LYS A 70 12.75 1.58 -15.98
N ALA A 71 11.75 2.42 -15.78
CA ALA A 71 11.50 3.06 -14.49
C ALA A 71 10.30 2.42 -13.79
N PRO A 72 10.40 2.12 -12.48
CA PRO A 72 9.22 1.61 -11.76
C PRO A 72 8.12 2.67 -11.73
N VAL A 73 6.87 2.21 -11.88
CA VAL A 73 5.71 3.11 -11.76
C VAL A 73 5.61 3.65 -10.35
N VAL A 74 5.89 2.80 -9.35
CA VAL A 74 5.98 3.26 -7.96
C VAL A 74 7.28 4.02 -7.78
N SER A 75 7.18 5.33 -7.53
CA SER A 75 8.34 6.19 -7.25
C SER A 75 8.67 6.22 -5.77
N GLY A 76 7.66 6.16 -4.91
CA GLY A 76 7.89 6.18 -3.47
C GLY A 76 6.75 5.56 -2.70
N LEU A 77 7.09 5.04 -1.53
CA LEU A 77 6.15 4.49 -0.55
C LEU A 77 6.60 4.95 0.83
N LYS A 78 5.67 5.52 1.59
CA LYS A 78 5.98 6.03 2.92
C LYS A 78 4.95 5.55 3.92
N ARG A 79 5.41 4.85 4.95
CA ARG A 79 4.58 4.47 6.09
C ARG A 79 4.31 5.72 6.94
N ILE A 80 3.04 6.01 7.22
CA ILE A 80 2.66 7.19 7.99
C ILE A 80 2.29 6.79 9.42
N SER A 81 1.18 6.09 9.61
CA SER A 81 0.79 5.58 10.92
C SER A 81 1.64 4.37 11.28
N LYS A 82 2.15 4.32 12.50
CA LYS A 82 3.05 3.25 12.97
C LYS A 82 2.50 2.68 14.27
N PRO A 83 2.84 1.44 14.63
CA PRO A 83 2.34 0.84 15.87
C PRO A 83 2.59 1.70 17.12
N GLY A 84 3.72 2.39 17.19
CA GLY A 84 4.05 3.26 18.32
C GLY A 84 3.62 4.71 18.16
N LEU A 85 3.07 5.08 16.99
CA LEU A 85 2.68 6.46 16.70
C LEU A 85 1.58 6.45 15.65
N ARG A 86 0.34 6.29 16.08
CA ARG A 86 -0.82 6.25 15.17
C ARG A 86 -1.15 7.65 14.67
N VAL A 87 -1.49 7.74 13.39
CA VAL A 87 -1.85 9.00 12.73
C VAL A 87 -3.26 8.87 12.15
N TYR A 88 -4.14 9.77 12.55
CA TYR A 88 -5.54 9.79 12.12
C TYR A 88 -5.85 11.10 11.43
N ALA A 89 -6.79 11.08 10.49
CA ALA A 89 -7.28 12.27 9.84
C ALA A 89 -8.80 12.27 9.83
N ARG A 90 -9.38 13.44 10.06
CA ARG A 90 -10.83 13.63 9.91
C ARG A 90 -11.16 13.67 8.42
N LYS A 91 -12.43 13.47 8.08
CA LYS A 91 -12.90 13.47 6.68
C LYS A 91 -12.52 14.76 5.94
N THR A 92 -12.38 15.88 6.64
CA THR A 92 -12.02 17.17 6.06
C THR A 92 -10.51 17.38 5.96
N ASP A 93 -9.71 16.56 6.65
CA ASP A 93 -8.27 16.76 6.81
C ASP A 93 -7.43 15.69 6.14
N ILE A 94 -8.03 14.83 5.32
CA ILE A 94 -7.29 13.76 4.65
C ILE A 94 -6.28 14.39 3.69
N PRO A 95 -4.98 14.11 3.84
CA PRO A 95 -3.95 14.74 3.02
C PRO A 95 -4.03 14.30 1.56
N ARG A 96 -3.41 15.09 0.69
CA ARG A 96 -3.21 14.75 -0.72
C ARG A 96 -1.72 14.59 -0.95
N VAL A 97 -1.37 13.60 -1.77
CA VAL A 97 0.04 13.34 -2.10
C VAL A 97 0.29 13.87 -3.50
N LEU A 98 1.32 14.73 -3.65
CA LEU A 98 1.73 15.33 -4.92
C LEU A 98 0.53 15.94 -5.67
N GLY A 99 -0.31 16.71 -4.97
CA GLY A 99 -1.46 17.37 -5.59
C GLY A 99 -2.49 16.41 -6.18
N GLY A 100 -2.54 15.17 -5.70
CA GLY A 100 -3.46 14.15 -6.20
C GLY A 100 -2.85 13.19 -7.21
N LEU A 101 -1.58 13.35 -7.57
CA LEU A 101 -0.88 12.40 -8.45
C LEU A 101 -0.52 11.11 -7.73
N GLY A 102 -0.24 11.19 -6.43
CA GLY A 102 -0.09 10.03 -5.58
C GLY A 102 -1.38 9.70 -4.85
N ILE A 103 -1.35 8.66 -4.03
CA ILE A 103 -2.51 8.25 -3.22
C ILE A 103 -2.16 8.19 -1.75
N VAL A 104 -3.17 8.38 -0.92
CA VAL A 104 -3.15 8.11 0.51
C VAL A 104 -3.95 6.84 0.73
N ILE A 105 -3.42 5.91 1.51
CA ILE A 105 -4.16 4.70 1.89
C ILE A 105 -4.66 4.91 3.32
N VAL A 106 -5.97 4.80 3.51
CA VAL A 106 -6.64 5.11 4.78
C VAL A 106 -7.44 3.90 5.24
N SER A 107 -7.34 3.58 6.52
CA SER A 107 -8.18 2.58 7.16
C SER A 107 -9.38 3.28 7.78
N THR A 108 -10.57 3.01 7.26
CA THR A 108 -11.82 3.63 7.72
C THR A 108 -12.72 2.59 8.37
N SER A 109 -13.82 3.05 8.95
CA SER A 109 -14.84 2.16 9.50
C SER A 109 -15.49 1.25 8.44
N GLN A 110 -15.37 1.60 7.17
CA GLN A 110 -15.90 0.82 6.06
C GLN A 110 -14.82 0.11 5.26
N GLY A 111 -13.62 0.00 5.84
CA GLY A 111 -12.52 -0.74 5.22
C GLY A 111 -11.38 0.16 4.79
N ILE A 112 -10.38 -0.47 4.18
CA ILE A 112 -9.19 0.22 3.67
C ILE A 112 -9.50 0.75 2.28
N MET A 113 -9.21 2.04 2.05
CA MET A 113 -9.52 2.71 0.80
C MET A 113 -8.53 3.84 0.55
N THR A 114 -8.61 4.45 -0.63
CA THR A 114 -7.81 5.63 -0.93
C THR A 114 -8.38 6.86 -0.23
N GLY A 115 -7.54 7.88 -0.03
CA GLY A 115 -8.00 9.14 0.53
C GLY A 115 -9.10 9.79 -0.29
N ALA A 116 -9.05 9.64 -1.62
CA ALA A 116 -10.09 10.18 -2.50
C ALA A 116 -11.42 9.48 -2.26
N GLN A 117 -11.41 8.16 -2.11
CA GLN A 117 -12.61 7.38 -1.80
C GLN A 117 -13.16 7.75 -0.42
N ALA A 118 -12.29 7.91 0.57
CA ALA A 118 -12.68 8.28 1.93
C ALA A 118 -13.33 9.68 1.94
N ARG A 119 -12.76 10.65 1.24
CA ARG A 119 -13.35 11.99 1.11
C ARG A 119 -14.73 11.93 0.47
N LYS A 120 -14.86 11.16 -0.60
CA LYS A 120 -16.14 11.02 -1.31
C LYS A 120 -17.20 10.37 -0.40
N ALA A 121 -16.79 9.40 0.41
CA ALA A 121 -17.68 8.72 1.35
C ALA A 121 -17.86 9.50 2.66
N GLN A 122 -17.18 10.64 2.82
CA GLN A 122 -17.20 11.47 4.03
C GLN A 122 -16.74 10.70 5.27
N LEU A 123 -15.67 9.91 5.11
CA LEU A 123 -15.08 9.11 6.17
C LEU A 123 -13.68 9.62 6.50
N GLY A 124 -13.36 9.73 7.79
CA GLY A 124 -12.00 9.86 8.25
C GLY A 124 -11.46 8.49 8.64
N GLY A 125 -10.21 8.43 9.06
CA GLY A 125 -9.63 7.18 9.50
C GLY A 125 -8.15 7.28 9.78
N GLU A 126 -7.53 6.12 9.94
CA GLU A 126 -6.09 6.00 10.16
C GLU A 126 -5.35 6.12 8.83
N VAL A 127 -4.41 7.06 8.77
CA VAL A 127 -3.60 7.27 7.55
C VAL A 127 -2.47 6.25 7.56
N LEU A 128 -2.59 5.22 6.75
CA LEU A 128 -1.64 4.10 6.76
C LEU A 128 -0.35 4.42 6.01
N ALA A 129 -0.46 4.97 4.81
CA ALA A 129 0.70 5.15 3.94
C ALA A 129 0.43 6.15 2.83
N TYR A 130 1.50 6.70 2.27
CA TYR A 130 1.48 7.45 1.02
C TYR A 130 2.17 6.62 -0.05
N VAL A 131 1.63 6.66 -1.27
CA VAL A 131 2.22 6.00 -2.45
C VAL A 131 2.20 6.97 -3.62
N TRP A 132 3.30 7.06 -4.33
CA TRP A 132 3.38 7.93 -5.51
C TRP A 132 4.34 7.41 -6.58
#